data_47c9b75e1ed1030ef40e1e3015f4bd97
#
_entry.id   47c9b75e1ed1030ef40e1e3015f4bd97
#
_cell.length_a   1.000
_cell.length_b   1.000
_cell.length_c   1.000
_cell.angle_alpha   90.00
_cell.angle_beta   90.00
_cell.angle_gamma   90.00
#
_symmetry.space_group_name_H-M   'P 1'
#
loop_
_entity.id
_entity.type
_entity.pdbx_description
1 polymer ?
#
loop_
_entity_poly.entity_id
_entity_poly.type
_entity_poly.pdbx_seq_one_letter_code
_entity_poly.pdbx_strand_id
1 'polypeptide(L)'
;MGRTGHCVVFIDLHTLFGIGDRRPGRATQKIQPLELAPGVWQMGLITFMLLGSFMIAFTSNAVNLTDGLDGLAGGTLLIAAFAMMVLTWISASQRASYFLMVPYVPGSGELMVIAGAMAGACLGFLWFNVAPAQIFMGDTGSLAMGGLLATIAVCVRQEALLVLIGGVFYLEALSVIMQVGWFKFTRIRFGEGRRILLCAPAHHHFQQAGWKETQVVGRFYLIAITLAIVALVSLKLR
;
A
#
# COMPACT_ATOMS: atom_id res chain seq x y z
N MET A 1 31.03 -7.02 13.79
CA MET A 1 29.65 -7.50 13.76
C MET A 1 28.75 -6.33 13.39
N GLY A 2 28.38 -6.25 12.12
CA GLY A 2 27.68 -5.12 11.54
C GLY A 2 26.19 -5.15 11.90
N ARG A 3 25.71 -4.11 12.60
CA ARG A 3 24.29 -3.84 12.73
C ARG A 3 23.80 -3.18 11.45
N THR A 4 22.95 -3.87 10.71
CA THR A 4 22.20 -3.34 9.58
C THR A 4 21.28 -2.23 10.10
N GLY A 5 21.57 -0.99 9.71
CA GLY A 5 20.77 0.18 10.07
C GLY A 5 19.43 0.15 9.37
N HIS A 6 18.35 0.19 10.14
CA HIS A 6 16.99 0.33 9.62
C HIS A 6 16.70 1.82 9.38
N CYS A 7 16.24 2.14 8.18
CA CYS A 7 15.85 3.48 7.79
C CYS A 7 14.48 3.81 8.42
N VAL A 8 14.45 4.67 9.44
CA VAL A 8 13.23 5.24 10.00
C VAL A 8 13.19 6.71 9.64
N VAL A 9 12.25 7.08 8.78
CA VAL A 9 12.05 8.48 8.36
C VAL A 9 11.11 9.15 9.35
N PHE A 10 11.63 10.07 10.15
CA PHE A 10 10.84 10.96 11.01
C PHE A 10 10.71 12.34 10.35
N ILE A 11 9.49 12.73 9.98
CA ILE A 11 9.15 14.10 9.66
C ILE A 11 8.10 14.56 10.69
N ASP A 12 8.45 15.58 11.46
CA ASP A 12 7.53 16.18 12.41
C ASP A 12 6.60 17.16 11.69
N LEU A 13 5.37 16.69 11.43
CA LEU A 13 4.31 17.50 10.80
C LEU A 13 3.86 18.68 11.68
N HIS A 14 4.06 18.63 13.00
CA HIS A 14 3.72 19.72 13.91
C HIS A 14 4.57 20.96 13.68
N THR A 15 5.84 20.80 13.33
CA THR A 15 6.74 21.90 12.98
C THR A 15 6.41 22.52 11.63
N LEU A 16 5.75 21.78 10.75
CA LEU A 16 5.46 22.23 9.38
C LEU A 16 4.17 23.05 9.26
N PHE A 17 3.16 22.74 10.09
CA PHE A 17 1.84 23.40 9.98
C PHE A 17 1.51 24.37 11.11
N GLY A 18 2.41 24.60 12.06
CA GLY A 18 2.19 25.60 13.13
C GLY A 18 0.93 25.38 13.97
N ILE A 19 0.37 24.16 13.98
CA ILE A 19 -0.83 23.83 14.76
C ILE A 19 -0.41 23.59 16.20
N GLY A 20 -0.24 24.67 16.94
CA GLY A 20 -0.05 24.64 18.37
C GLY A 20 -1.37 24.28 19.06
N ASP A 21 -1.40 23.15 19.77
CA ASP A 21 -2.50 22.84 20.71
C ASP A 21 -2.50 23.88 21.82
N ARG A 22 -3.38 24.88 21.72
CA ARG A 22 -3.58 25.93 22.72
C ARG A 22 -4.46 25.42 23.86
N ARG A 23 -4.09 24.35 24.53
CA ARG A 23 -4.70 23.97 25.81
C ARG A 23 -3.90 24.62 26.96
N PRO A 24 -4.48 25.53 27.73
CA PRO A 24 -3.81 26.12 28.87
C PRO A 24 -3.60 25.05 29.96
N GLY A 25 -2.34 24.78 30.34
CA GLY A 25 -2.00 23.95 31.50
C GLY A 25 -1.09 22.74 31.25
N ARG A 26 -0.65 22.42 30.04
CA ARG A 26 0.46 21.48 29.85
C ARG A 26 1.77 22.25 29.75
N ALA A 27 2.65 22.03 30.74
CA ALA A 27 4.03 22.46 30.64
C ALA A 27 4.56 22.08 29.26
N THR A 28 5.09 23.06 28.55
CA THR A 28 5.83 22.87 27.30
C THR A 28 6.97 21.90 27.57
N GLN A 29 6.72 20.62 27.36
CA GLN A 29 7.79 19.63 27.35
C GLN A 29 8.68 20.05 26.18
N LYS A 30 9.81 20.68 26.50
CA LYS A 30 10.85 21.00 25.50
C LYS A 30 11.14 19.69 24.80
N ILE A 31 10.70 19.59 23.54
CA ILE A 31 11.08 18.48 22.68
C ILE A 31 12.59 18.60 22.55
N GLN A 32 13.31 17.78 23.31
CA GLN A 32 14.75 17.64 23.10
C GLN A 32 14.91 17.19 21.65
N PRO A 33 15.79 17.83 20.87
CA PRO A 33 16.12 17.32 19.54
C PRO A 33 16.53 15.86 19.74
N LEU A 34 15.75 14.96 19.14
CA LEU A 34 16.01 13.53 19.20
C LEU A 34 17.43 13.35 18.64
N GLU A 35 18.41 13.00 19.49
CA GLU A 35 19.73 12.58 19.03
C GLU A 35 19.52 11.35 18.16
N LEU A 36 19.60 11.56 16.86
CA LEU A 36 19.38 10.52 15.87
C LEU A 36 20.45 9.45 16.03
N ALA A 37 20.02 8.24 16.25
CA ALA A 37 20.91 7.09 16.24
C ALA A 37 21.71 7.06 14.94
N PRO A 38 23.03 6.75 14.97
CA PRO A 38 23.84 6.69 13.76
C PRO A 38 23.24 5.67 12.80
N GLY A 39 22.88 6.11 11.59
CA GLY A 39 22.26 5.30 10.54
C GLY A 39 20.84 5.71 10.15
N VAL A 40 20.26 6.73 10.78
CA VAL A 40 18.95 7.29 10.39
C VAL A 40 19.14 8.34 9.29
N TRP A 41 18.62 8.06 8.11
CA TRP A 41 18.61 9.03 7.00
C TRP A 41 17.43 9.97 7.17
N GLN A 42 17.70 11.26 7.34
CA GLN A 42 16.67 12.28 7.25
C GLN A 42 16.38 12.55 5.77
N MET A 43 15.19 12.17 5.33
CA MET A 43 14.71 12.62 4.03
C MET A 43 14.28 14.09 4.15
N GLY A 44 14.78 14.92 3.26
CA GLY A 44 14.28 16.28 3.13
C GLY A 44 12.79 16.30 2.76
N LEU A 45 12.08 17.35 3.17
CA LEU A 45 10.65 17.53 2.91
C LEU A 45 10.29 17.29 1.43
N ILE A 46 11.05 17.88 0.52
CA ILE A 46 10.79 17.77 -0.93
C ILE A 46 10.87 16.29 -1.37
N THR A 47 11.88 15.56 -0.92
CA THR A 47 12.03 14.12 -1.26
C THR A 47 10.87 13.30 -0.73
N PHE A 48 10.42 13.57 0.51
CA PHE A 48 9.25 12.90 1.09
C PHE A 48 7.97 13.21 0.30
N MET A 49 7.75 14.48 -0.06
CA MET A 49 6.58 14.86 -0.85
C MET A 49 6.58 14.18 -2.24
N LEU A 50 7.73 14.12 -2.90
CA LEU A 50 7.87 13.46 -4.20
C LEU A 50 7.62 11.96 -4.10
N LEU A 51 8.22 11.29 -3.10
CA LEU A 51 8.02 9.85 -2.88
C LEU A 51 6.58 9.53 -2.47
N GLY A 52 5.99 10.31 -1.56
CA GLY A 52 4.61 10.14 -1.15
C GLY A 52 3.63 10.32 -2.32
N SER A 53 3.81 11.36 -3.11
CA SER A 53 3.01 11.60 -4.32
C SER A 53 3.18 10.47 -5.35
N PHE A 54 4.40 10.00 -5.55
CA PHE A 54 4.67 8.86 -6.43
C PHE A 54 3.98 7.59 -5.92
N MET A 55 4.08 7.29 -4.62
CA MET A 55 3.43 6.12 -4.01
C MET A 55 1.92 6.18 -4.18
N ILE A 56 1.29 7.34 -3.95
CA ILE A 56 -0.15 7.51 -4.11
C ILE A 56 -0.55 7.30 -5.57
N ALA A 57 0.12 7.96 -6.50
CA ALA A 57 -0.18 7.84 -7.92
C ALA A 57 0.06 6.42 -8.45
N PHE A 58 1.18 5.80 -8.05
CA PHE A 58 1.53 4.44 -8.49
C PHE A 58 0.55 3.41 -7.95
N THR A 59 0.22 3.45 -6.66
CA THR A 59 -0.74 2.51 -6.04
C THR A 59 -2.14 2.67 -6.62
N SER A 60 -2.60 3.92 -6.83
CA SER A 60 -3.87 4.21 -7.49
C SER A 60 -3.97 3.53 -8.84
N ASN A 61 -2.97 3.70 -9.69
CA ASN A 61 -2.92 3.05 -11.01
C ASN A 61 -2.73 1.53 -10.92
N ALA A 62 -1.96 1.03 -9.95
CA ALA A 62 -1.76 -0.41 -9.75
C ALA A 62 -3.07 -1.13 -9.38
N VAL A 63 -3.87 -0.51 -8.51
CA VAL A 63 -5.22 -1.01 -8.18
C VAL A 63 -6.13 -0.99 -9.41
N ASN A 64 -6.11 0.08 -10.19
CA ASN A 64 -6.89 0.18 -11.42
C ASN A 64 -6.51 -0.93 -12.43
N LEU A 65 -5.22 -1.21 -12.62
CA LEU A 65 -4.75 -2.30 -13.46
C LEU A 65 -5.16 -3.70 -12.95
N THR A 66 -5.46 -3.83 -11.66
CA THR A 66 -5.91 -5.08 -11.02
C THR A 66 -7.41 -5.31 -11.22
N ASP A 67 -8.18 -4.26 -11.55
CA ASP A 67 -9.64 -4.32 -11.75
C ASP A 67 -10.02 -4.88 -13.14
N GLY A 68 -9.46 -6.06 -13.46
CA GLY A 68 -9.68 -6.73 -14.75
C GLY A 68 -10.50 -8.01 -14.68
N LEU A 69 -10.80 -8.53 -13.49
CA LEU A 69 -11.60 -9.74 -13.26
C LEU A 69 -12.62 -9.51 -12.15
N ASP A 70 -13.77 -10.18 -12.26
CA ASP A 70 -14.85 -10.12 -11.29
C ASP A 70 -14.34 -10.46 -9.87
N GLY A 71 -14.48 -9.53 -8.96
CA GLY A 71 -14.06 -9.65 -7.56
C GLY A 71 -12.58 -9.43 -7.28
N LEU A 72 -11.69 -9.45 -8.26
CA LEU A 72 -10.24 -9.42 -8.04
C LEU A 72 -9.80 -8.16 -7.28
N ALA A 73 -10.11 -6.98 -7.81
CA ALA A 73 -9.74 -5.71 -7.16
C ALA A 73 -10.47 -5.51 -5.83
N GLY A 74 -11.78 -5.75 -5.80
CA GLY A 74 -12.59 -5.58 -4.58
C GLY A 74 -12.10 -6.44 -3.43
N GLY A 75 -11.80 -7.72 -3.66
CA GLY A 75 -11.35 -8.63 -2.62
C GLY A 75 -9.90 -8.38 -2.16
N THR A 76 -8.99 -8.06 -3.09
CA THR A 76 -7.61 -7.69 -2.72
C THR A 76 -7.55 -6.35 -1.99
N LEU A 77 -8.39 -5.37 -2.35
CA LEU A 77 -8.57 -4.12 -1.62
C LEU A 77 -9.12 -4.35 -0.21
N LEU A 78 -10.11 -5.23 -0.06
CA LEU A 78 -10.65 -5.61 1.25
C LEU A 78 -9.54 -6.13 2.18
N ILE A 79 -8.73 -7.06 1.70
CA ILE A 79 -7.61 -7.64 2.47
C ILE A 79 -6.60 -6.55 2.83
N ALA A 80 -6.22 -5.70 1.88
CA ALA A 80 -5.27 -4.61 2.10
C ALA A 80 -5.82 -3.56 3.08
N ALA A 81 -7.10 -3.19 2.98
CA ALA A 81 -7.75 -2.24 3.88
C ALA A 81 -7.81 -2.77 5.33
N PHE A 82 -8.10 -4.05 5.52
CA PHE A 82 -8.05 -4.69 6.84
C PHE A 82 -6.64 -4.64 7.44
N ALA A 83 -5.61 -4.98 6.66
CA ALA A 83 -4.23 -4.92 7.12
C ALA A 83 -3.82 -3.47 7.48
N MET A 84 -4.22 -2.49 6.66
CA MET A 84 -3.98 -1.07 6.95
C MET A 84 -4.75 -0.57 8.17
N MET A 85 -5.97 -1.05 8.40
CA MET A 85 -6.73 -0.75 9.63
C MET A 85 -5.98 -1.21 10.88
N VAL A 86 -5.39 -2.41 10.86
CA VAL A 86 -4.56 -2.93 11.96
C VAL A 86 -3.30 -2.07 12.14
N LEU A 87 -2.61 -1.70 11.05
CA LEU A 87 -1.41 -0.86 11.12
C LEU A 87 -1.70 0.55 11.64
N THR A 88 -2.81 1.16 11.25
CA THR A 88 -3.21 2.48 11.76
C THR A 88 -3.51 2.41 13.26
N TRP A 89 -4.19 1.35 13.72
CA TRP A 89 -4.41 1.10 15.14
C TRP A 89 -3.11 0.96 15.93
N ILE A 90 -2.15 0.19 15.41
CA ILE A 90 -0.82 0.03 16.02
C ILE A 90 -0.11 1.39 16.10
N SER A 91 -0.07 2.15 15.01
CA SER A 91 0.59 3.46 14.95
C SER A 91 -0.07 4.51 15.85
N ALA A 92 -1.37 4.40 16.13
CA ALA A 92 -2.10 5.28 17.02
C ALA A 92 -1.84 4.98 18.50
N SER A 93 -1.44 3.76 18.85
CA SER A 93 -1.19 3.33 20.22
C SER A 93 0.29 3.47 20.57
N GLN A 94 0.62 4.39 21.50
CA GLN A 94 2.00 4.58 21.96
C GLN A 94 2.63 3.28 22.48
N ARG A 95 1.86 2.45 23.18
CA ARG A 95 2.34 1.17 23.74
C ARG A 95 2.61 0.15 22.64
N ALA A 96 1.68 0.01 21.69
CA ALA A 96 1.81 -0.96 20.60
C ALA A 96 2.92 -0.55 19.62
N SER A 97 3.01 0.74 19.28
CA SER A 97 4.03 1.27 18.39
C SER A 97 5.44 1.08 18.96
N TYR A 98 5.63 1.36 20.25
CA TYR A 98 6.90 1.11 20.93
C TYR A 98 7.27 -0.38 20.95
N PHE A 99 6.31 -1.25 21.29
CA PHE A 99 6.55 -2.70 21.35
C PHE A 99 6.90 -3.32 20.00
N LEU A 100 6.27 -2.82 18.91
CA LEU A 100 6.46 -3.32 17.54
C LEU A 100 7.49 -2.49 16.74
N MET A 101 8.15 -1.51 17.36
CA MET A 101 9.11 -0.60 16.72
C MET A 101 8.55 0.11 15.46
N VAL A 102 7.28 0.44 15.50
CA VAL A 102 6.57 1.19 14.45
C VAL A 102 6.53 2.67 14.85
N PRO A 103 6.63 3.61 13.91
CA PRO A 103 6.47 5.03 14.21
C PRO A 103 5.13 5.31 14.91
N TYR A 104 5.19 5.97 16.07
CA TYR A 104 4.00 6.47 16.74
C TYR A 104 3.52 7.73 16.03
N VAL A 105 2.29 7.73 15.54
CA VAL A 105 1.68 8.89 14.86
C VAL A 105 0.45 9.32 15.67
N PRO A 106 0.57 10.40 16.46
CA PRO A 106 -0.56 10.93 17.24
C PRO A 106 -1.72 11.29 16.31
N GLY A 107 -2.94 10.89 16.67
CA GLY A 107 -4.15 11.19 15.88
C GLY A 107 -4.40 10.21 14.72
N SER A 108 -3.51 9.26 14.43
CA SER A 108 -3.74 8.28 13.36
C SER A 108 -4.91 7.31 13.66
N GLY A 109 -5.46 7.33 14.87
CA GLY A 109 -6.66 6.56 15.22
C GLY A 109 -7.87 6.88 14.34
N GLU A 110 -8.00 8.12 13.89
CA GLU A 110 -9.07 8.53 12.97
C GLU A 110 -8.93 7.84 11.59
N LEU A 111 -7.70 7.60 11.15
CA LEU A 111 -7.44 6.89 9.90
C LEU A 111 -7.84 5.41 9.98
N MET A 112 -7.85 4.82 11.18
CA MET A 112 -8.38 3.47 11.40
C MET A 112 -9.86 3.39 11.03
N VAL A 113 -10.64 4.41 11.37
CA VAL A 113 -12.07 4.48 11.01
C VAL A 113 -12.24 4.56 9.50
N ILE A 114 -11.41 5.38 8.83
CA ILE A 114 -11.41 5.50 7.36
C ILE A 114 -11.02 4.16 6.70
N ALA A 115 -9.96 3.51 7.19
CA ALA A 115 -9.54 2.20 6.67
C ALA A 115 -10.62 1.12 6.89
N GLY A 116 -11.28 1.15 8.07
CA GLY A 116 -12.40 0.27 8.38
C GLY A 116 -13.62 0.52 7.49
N ALA A 117 -13.97 1.78 7.24
CA ALA A 117 -15.05 2.16 6.33
C ALA A 117 -14.74 1.70 4.88
N MET A 118 -13.48 1.86 4.44
CA MET A 118 -13.01 1.35 3.17
C MET A 118 -13.16 -0.18 3.07
N ALA A 119 -12.75 -0.91 4.11
CA ALA A 119 -12.92 -2.37 4.15
C ALA A 119 -14.40 -2.77 4.11
N GLY A 120 -15.25 -2.09 4.88
CA GLY A 120 -16.70 -2.32 4.86
C GLY A 120 -17.34 -2.05 3.50
N ALA A 121 -16.94 -0.96 2.85
CA ALA A 121 -17.41 -0.62 1.50
C ALA A 121 -16.97 -1.68 0.48
N CYS A 122 -15.71 -2.14 0.52
CA CYS A 122 -15.22 -3.23 -0.32
C CYS A 122 -15.98 -4.53 -0.08
N LEU A 123 -16.29 -4.86 1.18
CA LEU A 123 -17.05 -6.07 1.53
C LEU A 123 -18.48 -6.02 0.97
N GLY A 124 -19.17 -4.88 1.13
CA GLY A 124 -20.51 -4.69 0.57
C GLY A 124 -20.51 -4.70 -0.97
N PHE A 125 -19.53 -4.07 -1.59
CA PHE A 125 -19.34 -4.09 -3.03
C PHE A 125 -19.07 -5.51 -3.55
N LEU A 126 -18.19 -6.26 -2.87
CA LEU A 126 -17.79 -7.61 -3.26
C LEU A 126 -18.97 -8.58 -3.27
N TRP A 127 -19.97 -8.37 -2.41
CA TRP A 127 -21.20 -9.20 -2.40
C TRP A 127 -21.88 -9.25 -3.77
N PHE A 128 -21.81 -8.16 -4.54
CA PHE A 128 -22.41 -8.06 -5.87
C PHE A 128 -21.39 -8.18 -7.00
N ASN A 129 -20.09 -8.11 -6.69
CA ASN A 129 -19.01 -8.13 -7.68
C ASN A 129 -18.30 -9.49 -7.79
N VAL A 130 -18.65 -10.49 -6.94
CA VAL A 130 -18.18 -11.89 -7.12
C VAL A 130 -18.75 -12.47 -8.40
N ALA A 131 -17.93 -13.23 -9.12
CA ALA A 131 -18.28 -13.81 -10.41
C ALA A 131 -19.53 -14.74 -10.34
N PRO A 132 -20.56 -14.56 -11.20
CA PRO A 132 -20.66 -13.53 -12.23
C PRO A 132 -21.06 -12.17 -11.64
N ALA A 133 -20.26 -11.13 -11.91
CA ALA A 133 -20.49 -9.82 -11.31
C ALA A 133 -21.77 -9.15 -11.81
N GLN A 134 -22.49 -8.54 -10.86
CA GLN A 134 -23.71 -7.75 -11.14
C GLN A 134 -23.39 -6.25 -11.24
N ILE A 135 -22.32 -5.81 -10.58
CA ILE A 135 -21.84 -4.42 -10.58
C ILE A 135 -20.34 -4.39 -10.79
N PHE A 136 -19.82 -3.32 -11.38
CA PHE A 136 -18.40 -3.10 -11.66
C PHE A 136 -17.90 -1.84 -10.96
N MET A 137 -16.63 -1.87 -10.53
CA MET A 137 -16.02 -0.74 -9.81
C MET A 137 -15.68 0.42 -10.77
N GLY A 138 -15.13 0.10 -11.92
CA GLY A 138 -14.64 1.05 -12.91
C GLY A 138 -13.48 1.91 -12.41
N ASP A 139 -12.93 2.73 -13.32
CA ASP A 139 -11.75 3.55 -13.05
C ASP A 139 -11.96 4.55 -11.91
N THR A 140 -13.15 5.11 -11.79
CA THR A 140 -13.46 6.07 -10.72
C THR A 140 -13.35 5.43 -9.34
N GLY A 141 -13.83 4.20 -9.19
CA GLY A 141 -13.76 3.47 -7.92
C GLY A 141 -12.35 2.96 -7.62
N SER A 142 -11.74 2.27 -8.58
CA SER A 142 -10.43 1.62 -8.40
C SER A 142 -9.31 2.64 -8.17
N LEU A 143 -9.27 3.74 -8.93
CA LEU A 143 -8.29 4.81 -8.73
C LEU A 143 -8.48 5.50 -7.37
N ALA A 144 -9.72 5.80 -6.98
CA ALA A 144 -10.01 6.46 -5.71
C ALA A 144 -9.63 5.57 -4.52
N MET A 145 -9.98 4.29 -4.55
CA MET A 145 -9.68 3.34 -3.47
C MET A 145 -8.18 3.07 -3.35
N GLY A 146 -7.48 2.92 -4.47
CA GLY A 146 -6.01 2.77 -4.49
C GLY A 146 -5.29 4.02 -3.96
N GLY A 147 -5.74 5.20 -4.35
CA GLY A 147 -5.23 6.48 -3.86
C GLY A 147 -5.48 6.66 -2.36
N LEU A 148 -6.67 6.32 -1.87
CA LEU A 148 -7.02 6.37 -0.45
C LEU A 148 -6.15 5.41 0.37
N LEU A 149 -5.99 4.16 -0.07
CA LEU A 149 -5.13 3.16 0.58
C LEU A 149 -3.70 3.66 0.75
N ALA A 150 -3.12 4.21 -0.33
CA ALA A 150 -1.77 4.75 -0.30
C ALA A 150 -1.65 6.01 0.57
N THR A 151 -2.65 6.88 0.55
CA THR A 151 -2.69 8.08 1.39
C THR A 151 -2.67 7.70 2.88
N ILE A 152 -3.47 6.70 3.29
CA ILE A 152 -3.46 6.17 4.66
C ILE A 152 -2.05 5.69 5.01
N ALA A 153 -1.40 4.91 4.15
CA ALA A 153 -0.06 4.38 4.40
C ALA A 153 1.00 5.48 4.56
N VAL A 154 0.96 6.52 3.71
CA VAL A 154 1.86 7.68 3.80
C VAL A 154 1.62 8.46 5.08
N CYS A 155 0.36 8.66 5.49
CA CYS A 155 0.02 9.35 6.73
C CYS A 155 0.53 8.62 7.98
N VAL A 156 0.49 7.30 8.01
CA VAL A 156 1.00 6.48 9.12
C VAL A 156 2.46 6.06 8.95
N ARG A 157 3.13 6.53 7.88
CA ARG A 157 4.54 6.24 7.55
C ARG A 157 4.85 4.76 7.41
N GLN A 158 3.98 4.06 6.73
CA GLN A 158 4.08 2.62 6.50
C GLN A 158 4.14 2.29 4.99
N GLU A 159 4.82 3.14 4.21
CA GLU A 159 4.94 3.01 2.76
C GLU A 159 5.58 1.67 2.36
N ALA A 160 6.63 1.26 3.09
CA ALA A 160 7.30 -0.01 2.82
C ALA A 160 6.39 -1.22 3.09
N LEU A 161 5.57 -1.16 4.13
CA LEU A 161 4.60 -2.23 4.42
C LEU A 161 3.43 -2.22 3.44
N LEU A 162 3.05 -1.06 2.91
CA LEU A 162 2.06 -0.98 1.84
C LEU A 162 2.53 -1.78 0.62
N VAL A 163 3.82 -1.75 0.27
CA VAL A 163 4.35 -2.54 -0.86
C VAL A 163 4.15 -4.04 -0.64
N LEU A 164 4.27 -4.53 0.59
CA LEU A 164 3.99 -5.92 0.91
C LEU A 164 2.48 -6.20 0.93
N ILE A 165 1.70 -5.40 1.66
CA ILE A 165 0.25 -5.57 1.79
C ILE A 165 -0.44 -5.48 0.44
N GLY A 166 -0.05 -4.50 -0.38
CA GLY A 166 -0.54 -4.29 -1.74
C GLY A 166 0.23 -5.08 -2.80
N GLY A 167 1.00 -6.09 -2.42
CA GLY A 167 1.92 -6.79 -3.32
C GLY A 167 1.28 -7.33 -4.59
N VAL A 168 0.01 -7.75 -4.52
CA VAL A 168 -0.75 -8.17 -5.70
C VAL A 168 -0.89 -7.01 -6.69
N PHE A 169 -1.27 -5.81 -6.24
CA PHE A 169 -1.40 -4.64 -7.11
C PHE A 169 -0.08 -4.29 -7.78
N TYR A 170 1.00 -4.31 -7.00
CA TYR A 170 2.33 -4.03 -7.53
C TYR A 170 2.81 -5.10 -8.51
N LEU A 171 2.51 -6.39 -8.28
CA LEU A 171 2.81 -7.46 -9.22
C LEU A 171 2.06 -7.27 -10.55
N GLU A 172 0.79 -6.88 -10.50
CA GLU A 172 0.01 -6.58 -11.70
C GLU A 172 0.61 -5.41 -12.48
N ALA A 173 0.90 -4.29 -11.81
CA ALA A 173 1.50 -3.13 -12.44
C ALA A 173 2.90 -3.43 -13.02
N LEU A 174 3.74 -4.14 -12.25
CA LEU A 174 5.07 -4.54 -12.70
C LEU A 174 5.01 -5.48 -13.92
N SER A 175 4.03 -6.38 -13.98
CA SER A 175 3.84 -7.26 -15.14
C SER A 175 3.60 -6.47 -16.43
N VAL A 176 2.82 -5.39 -16.34
CA VAL A 176 2.55 -4.48 -17.48
C VAL A 176 3.82 -3.70 -17.85
N ILE A 177 4.49 -3.10 -16.87
CA ILE A 177 5.73 -2.33 -17.10
C ILE A 177 6.79 -3.21 -17.76
N MET A 178 6.97 -4.43 -17.25
CA MET A 178 7.93 -5.39 -17.76
C MET A 178 7.58 -5.83 -19.19
N GLN A 179 6.31 -6.14 -19.45
CA GLN A 179 5.83 -6.54 -20.78
C GLN A 179 6.04 -5.44 -21.82
N VAL A 180 5.60 -4.23 -21.51
CA VAL A 180 5.70 -3.08 -22.42
C VAL A 180 7.17 -2.67 -22.64
N GLY A 181 7.95 -2.65 -21.55
CA GLY A 181 9.37 -2.32 -21.60
C GLY A 181 10.16 -3.30 -22.46
N TRP A 182 9.95 -4.60 -22.23
CA TRP A 182 10.59 -5.66 -23.02
C TRP A 182 10.18 -5.63 -24.49
N PHE A 183 8.88 -5.46 -24.76
CA PHE A 183 8.38 -5.39 -26.12
C PHE A 183 8.99 -4.21 -26.90
N LYS A 184 9.08 -3.02 -26.28
CA LYS A 184 9.72 -1.85 -26.89
C LYS A 184 11.22 -2.08 -27.08
N PHE A 185 11.91 -2.61 -26.07
CA PHE A 185 13.34 -2.88 -26.14
C PHE A 185 13.68 -3.85 -27.27
N THR A 186 12.96 -4.99 -27.37
CA THR A 186 13.20 -6.00 -28.42
C THR A 186 12.87 -5.47 -29.79
N ARG A 187 11.80 -4.66 -29.91
CA ARG A 187 11.44 -4.01 -31.19
C ARG A 187 12.53 -3.07 -31.69
N ILE A 188 13.12 -2.27 -30.78
CA ILE A 188 14.21 -1.34 -31.12
C ILE A 188 15.50 -2.12 -31.46
N ARG A 189 15.83 -3.17 -30.68
CA ARG A 189 17.12 -3.87 -30.79
C ARG A 189 17.15 -4.91 -31.91
N PHE A 190 16.01 -5.59 -32.17
CA PHE A 190 15.93 -6.73 -33.08
C PHE A 190 14.95 -6.52 -34.24
N GLY A 191 14.29 -5.35 -34.33
CA GLY A 191 13.27 -5.06 -35.35
C GLY A 191 11.90 -5.67 -35.08
N GLU A 192 11.81 -6.66 -34.18
CA GLU A 192 10.57 -7.37 -33.85
C GLU A 192 10.29 -7.29 -32.33
N GLY A 193 9.04 -6.93 -31.97
CA GLY A 193 8.61 -6.92 -30.58
C GLY A 193 8.33 -8.32 -30.07
N ARG A 194 9.05 -8.75 -29.01
CA ARG A 194 8.83 -10.04 -28.34
C ARG A 194 8.08 -9.85 -27.04
N ARG A 195 7.18 -10.78 -26.73
CA ARG A 195 6.39 -10.79 -25.48
C ARG A 195 7.06 -11.72 -24.47
N ILE A 196 7.04 -11.35 -23.16
CA ILE A 196 7.45 -12.20 -22.04
C ILE A 196 6.25 -13.02 -21.57
N LEU A 197 5.12 -12.32 -21.33
CA LEU A 197 3.85 -12.91 -20.92
C LEU A 197 2.95 -13.10 -22.12
N LEU A 198 2.05 -14.05 -22.08
CA LEU A 198 1.01 -14.24 -23.10
C LEU A 198 0.15 -12.97 -23.21
N CYS A 199 -0.23 -12.41 -22.08
CA CYS A 199 -0.91 -11.12 -21.96
C CYS A 199 -0.46 -10.43 -20.67
N ALA A 200 -0.59 -9.13 -20.60
CA ALA A 200 -0.43 -8.33 -19.38
C ALA A 200 -1.70 -7.48 -19.19
N PRO A 201 -2.13 -7.27 -17.96
CA PRO A 201 -1.59 -7.67 -16.65
C PRO A 201 -1.53 -9.18 -16.38
N ALA A 202 -0.88 -9.60 -15.26
CA ALA A 202 -0.58 -11.01 -14.99
C ALA A 202 -1.84 -11.90 -14.87
N HIS A 203 -2.95 -11.40 -14.34
CA HIS A 203 -4.20 -12.16 -14.27
C HIS A 203 -4.68 -12.63 -15.65
N HIS A 204 -4.55 -11.83 -16.70
CA HIS A 204 -4.87 -12.23 -18.07
C HIS A 204 -3.89 -13.26 -18.64
N HIS A 205 -2.62 -13.23 -18.20
CA HIS A 205 -1.67 -14.29 -18.57
C HIS A 205 -2.15 -15.65 -18.08
N PHE A 206 -2.61 -15.76 -16.83
CA PHE A 206 -3.12 -17.00 -16.26
C PHE A 206 -4.43 -17.45 -16.91
N GLN A 207 -5.32 -16.54 -17.28
CA GLN A 207 -6.52 -16.87 -18.05
C GLN A 207 -6.16 -17.47 -19.41
N GLN A 208 -5.22 -16.86 -20.15
CA GLN A 208 -4.76 -17.39 -21.44
C GLN A 208 -3.97 -18.69 -21.29
N ALA A 209 -3.36 -18.95 -20.13
CA ALA A 209 -2.76 -20.24 -19.78
C ALA A 209 -3.79 -21.32 -19.42
N GLY A 210 -5.10 -21.03 -19.51
CA GLY A 210 -6.19 -21.99 -19.32
C GLY A 210 -6.79 -22.05 -17.91
N TRP A 211 -6.44 -21.11 -17.01
CA TRP A 211 -7.06 -21.08 -15.69
C TRP A 211 -8.45 -20.42 -15.74
N LYS A 212 -9.40 -21.00 -15.01
CA LYS A 212 -10.72 -20.37 -14.83
C LYS A 212 -10.57 -19.07 -14.05
N GLU A 213 -11.40 -18.09 -14.36
CA GLU A 213 -11.40 -16.79 -13.70
C GLU A 213 -11.47 -16.88 -12.17
N THR A 214 -12.42 -17.68 -11.65
CA THR A 214 -12.55 -17.93 -10.21
C THR A 214 -11.31 -18.55 -9.57
N GLN A 215 -10.55 -19.35 -10.33
CA GLN A 215 -9.28 -19.92 -9.84
C GLN A 215 -8.18 -18.85 -9.76
N VAL A 216 -8.12 -17.95 -10.74
CA VAL A 216 -7.18 -16.83 -10.73
C VAL A 216 -7.48 -15.96 -9.52
N VAL A 217 -8.72 -15.49 -9.37
CA VAL A 217 -9.15 -14.62 -8.26
C VAL A 217 -8.88 -15.27 -6.91
N GLY A 218 -9.29 -16.54 -6.71
CA GLY A 218 -9.05 -17.25 -5.46
C GLY A 218 -7.57 -17.36 -5.09
N ARG A 219 -6.70 -17.66 -6.06
CA ARG A 219 -5.25 -17.75 -5.83
C ARG A 219 -4.63 -16.38 -5.51
N PHE A 220 -5.08 -15.34 -6.17
CA PHE A 220 -4.64 -13.97 -5.87
C PHE A 220 -5.06 -13.53 -4.47
N TYR A 221 -6.25 -13.94 -3.98
CA TYR A 221 -6.64 -13.72 -2.58
C TYR A 221 -5.70 -14.43 -1.60
N LEU A 222 -5.34 -15.69 -1.88
CA LEU A 222 -4.39 -16.42 -1.03
C LEU A 222 -3.03 -15.72 -0.98
N ILE A 223 -2.54 -15.22 -2.12
CA ILE A 223 -1.30 -14.43 -2.19
C ILE A 223 -1.46 -13.13 -1.38
N ALA A 224 -2.55 -12.38 -1.57
CA ALA A 224 -2.80 -11.14 -0.84
C ALA A 224 -2.86 -11.35 0.68
N ILE A 225 -3.56 -12.38 1.15
CA ILE A 225 -3.64 -12.74 2.57
C ILE A 225 -2.25 -13.10 3.09
N THR A 226 -1.51 -13.93 2.37
CA THR A 226 -0.15 -14.33 2.77
C THR A 226 0.76 -13.12 2.89
N LEU A 227 0.75 -12.21 1.92
CA LEU A 227 1.56 -11.00 1.94
C LEU A 227 1.15 -10.06 3.09
N ALA A 228 -0.15 -9.92 3.36
CA ALA A 228 -0.65 -9.13 4.48
C ALA A 228 -0.19 -9.73 5.84
N ILE A 229 -0.26 -11.04 6.01
CA ILE A 229 0.24 -11.73 7.21
C ILE A 229 1.75 -11.52 7.34
N VAL A 230 2.53 -11.72 6.27
CA VAL A 230 3.99 -11.51 6.28
C VAL A 230 4.32 -10.07 6.65
N ALA A 231 3.59 -9.08 6.11
CA ALA A 231 3.78 -7.69 6.45
C ALA A 231 3.56 -7.42 7.94
N LEU A 232 2.47 -7.95 8.52
CA LEU A 232 2.17 -7.76 9.94
C LEU A 232 3.14 -8.51 10.85
N VAL A 233 3.53 -9.74 10.49
CA VAL A 233 4.52 -10.52 11.26
C VAL A 233 5.91 -9.89 11.20
N SER A 234 6.29 -9.30 10.08
CA SER A 234 7.59 -8.64 9.91
C SER A 234 7.81 -7.47 10.87
N LEU A 235 6.73 -6.89 11.45
CA LEU A 235 6.83 -5.84 12.47
C LEU A 235 7.59 -6.31 13.71
N LYS A 236 7.46 -7.58 14.08
CA LYS A 236 8.11 -8.14 15.28
C LYS A 236 9.54 -8.62 15.02
N LEU A 237 9.92 -8.79 13.75
CA LEU A 237 11.25 -9.28 13.37
C LEU A 237 12.30 -8.16 13.24
N ARG A 238 11.88 -6.92 13.41
CA ARG A 238 12.74 -5.73 13.44
C ARG A 238 13.23 -5.45 14.84
#